data_8de546af5dbcb1727ab5d230cb154880
#
_entry.id   8de546af5dbcb1727ab5d230cb154880
#
_cell.length_a   1.000
_cell.length_b   1.000
_cell.length_c   1.000
_cell.angle_alpha   90.00
_cell.angle_beta   90.00
_cell.angle_gamma   90.00
#
_symmetry.space_group_name_H-M   'P 1'
#
loop_
_entity.id
_entity.type
_entity.pdbx_description
1 polymer ?
#
loop_
_entity_poly.entity_id
_entity_poly.type
_entity_poly.pdbx_seq_one_letter_code
_entity_poly.pdbx_strand_id
1 'polypeptide(L)'
;MKDIVDKNTKFRPVDMWAKIPMGVSFAGDATSVAVDSKDNVYVFNRGNHPIAIFDKDGNFLRGMGHGDFVRHHGIEIDSDDNLYLVDDDGHFVQKRNNDGEILFTLGEKGNPCEWQSGGMFNRPTDIAIDPLTRDLFVSDGYGNSRIHKFDPDGNHINSWGEPGTEPGQFSLPHNITMVGKDKVAVCDRENFRIQIFSTKGEFINEIHIHHPMSITEGKNDDDRIYVGEMLPPPVQQGVPNLGAKISILDSNGNIIKQIGNSLPGE
;
A
#
# COMPACT_ATOMS: atom_id res chain seq x y z
N MET A 1 15.99 -17.68 -14.82
CA MET A 1 17.08 -17.63 -13.81
C MET A 1 16.56 -16.76 -12.69
N LYS A 2 16.42 -17.32 -11.47
CA LYS A 2 16.00 -16.52 -10.31
C LYS A 2 17.14 -15.56 -10.00
N ASP A 3 16.93 -14.27 -10.19
CA ASP A 3 17.80 -13.25 -9.60
C ASP A 3 17.50 -13.22 -8.11
N ILE A 4 18.16 -14.10 -7.35
CA ILE A 4 18.02 -14.14 -5.91
C ILE A 4 18.67 -12.87 -5.37
N VAL A 5 17.84 -11.93 -4.90
CA VAL A 5 18.34 -10.79 -4.13
C VAL A 5 18.91 -11.34 -2.83
N ASP A 6 20.22 -11.41 -2.73
CA ASP A 6 20.94 -11.73 -1.51
C ASP A 6 21.57 -10.45 -0.93
N LYS A 7 22.30 -10.58 0.17
CA LYS A 7 23.03 -9.43 0.76
C LYS A 7 24.05 -8.78 -0.19
N ASN A 8 24.47 -9.46 -1.26
CA ASN A 8 25.42 -8.98 -2.26
C ASN A 8 24.71 -8.34 -3.47
N THR A 9 23.38 -8.53 -3.64
CA THR A 9 22.63 -7.93 -4.73
C THR A 9 22.73 -6.42 -4.66
N LYS A 10 23.19 -5.79 -5.74
CA LYS A 10 23.30 -4.34 -5.84
C LYS A 10 22.05 -3.79 -6.52
N PHE A 11 21.44 -2.79 -5.91
CA PHE A 11 20.37 -2.01 -6.49
C PHE A 11 20.92 -0.69 -7.00
N ARG A 12 20.41 -0.24 -8.13
CA ARG A 12 20.75 1.05 -8.73
C ARG A 12 19.46 1.78 -9.06
N PRO A 13 19.29 3.02 -8.60
CA PRO A 13 18.17 3.85 -9.05
C PRO A 13 18.26 4.05 -10.57
N VAL A 14 17.11 4.06 -11.23
CA VAL A 14 17.01 4.41 -12.64
C VAL A 14 16.41 5.81 -12.72
N ASP A 15 17.29 6.79 -12.82
CA ASP A 15 16.90 8.19 -12.90
C ASP A 15 16.02 8.44 -14.12
N MET A 16 14.98 9.26 -13.95
CA MET A 16 14.06 9.65 -15.01
C MET A 16 13.43 8.45 -15.75
N TRP A 17 13.24 7.32 -15.05
CA TRP A 17 12.58 6.16 -15.64
C TRP A 17 11.20 6.51 -16.19
N ALA A 18 10.36 7.18 -15.41
CA ALA A 18 9.06 7.68 -15.86
C ALA A 18 9.24 8.88 -16.78
N LYS A 19 9.02 8.70 -18.07
CA LYS A 19 9.09 9.75 -19.10
C LYS A 19 7.76 10.53 -19.12
N ILE A 20 7.66 11.47 -18.19
CA ILE A 20 6.45 12.26 -17.98
C ILE A 20 6.31 13.29 -19.10
N PRO A 21 5.25 13.23 -19.94
CA PRO A 21 5.09 14.18 -21.03
C PRO A 21 4.67 15.57 -20.53
N MET A 22 4.88 16.59 -21.39
CA MET A 22 4.44 17.94 -21.09
C MET A 22 2.91 17.95 -20.81
N GLY A 23 2.51 18.63 -19.74
CA GLY A 23 1.11 18.73 -19.33
C GLY A 23 0.66 17.65 -18.34
N VAL A 24 1.48 16.61 -18.08
CA VAL A 24 1.25 15.64 -17.00
C VAL A 24 2.05 16.05 -15.77
N SER A 25 1.41 16.06 -14.61
CA SER A 25 2.04 16.43 -13.33
C SER A 25 1.56 15.51 -12.22
N PHE A 26 2.46 15.12 -11.34
CA PHE A 26 2.14 14.37 -10.11
C PHE A 26 1.86 15.28 -8.90
N ALA A 27 1.89 16.60 -9.09
CA ALA A 27 1.72 17.62 -8.03
C ALA A 27 2.59 17.38 -6.78
N GLY A 28 3.72 16.72 -6.96
CA GLY A 28 4.68 16.42 -5.88
C GLY A 28 4.46 15.08 -5.17
N ASP A 29 3.29 14.44 -5.29
CA ASP A 29 2.98 13.21 -4.57
C ASP A 29 2.59 12.06 -5.50
N ALA A 30 3.45 11.04 -5.61
CA ALA A 30 3.08 9.70 -6.07
C ALA A 30 2.82 8.85 -4.82
N THR A 31 1.58 8.46 -4.59
CA THR A 31 1.14 7.87 -3.32
C THR A 31 1.24 6.35 -3.30
N SER A 32 1.00 5.72 -4.43
CA SER A 32 1.06 4.27 -4.55
C SER A 32 1.34 3.85 -5.98
N VAL A 33 1.77 2.60 -6.17
CA VAL A 33 2.09 2.02 -7.46
C VAL A 33 1.62 0.57 -7.53
N ALA A 34 1.07 0.16 -8.67
CA ALA A 34 0.74 -1.23 -8.96
C ALA A 34 1.16 -1.60 -10.39
N VAL A 35 1.25 -2.89 -10.67
CA VAL A 35 1.70 -3.41 -11.98
C VAL A 35 0.68 -4.42 -12.50
N ASP A 36 0.25 -4.26 -13.75
CA ASP A 36 -0.69 -5.18 -14.41
C ASP A 36 0.00 -6.44 -14.98
N SER A 37 -0.80 -7.34 -15.55
CA SER A 37 -0.33 -8.61 -16.15
C SER A 37 0.60 -8.43 -17.36
N LYS A 38 0.70 -7.21 -17.91
CA LYS A 38 1.53 -6.86 -19.09
C LYS A 38 2.76 -6.06 -18.71
N ASP A 39 3.09 -5.98 -17.42
CA ASP A 39 4.17 -5.15 -16.87
C ASP A 39 3.97 -3.65 -17.06
N ASN A 40 2.73 -3.18 -17.27
CA ASN A 40 2.46 -1.75 -17.23
C ASN A 40 2.39 -1.27 -15.78
N VAL A 41 3.00 -0.12 -15.52
CA VAL A 41 3.12 0.47 -14.19
C VAL A 41 2.08 1.58 -14.03
N TYR A 42 1.19 1.42 -13.06
CA TYR A 42 0.15 2.36 -12.71
C TYR A 42 0.60 3.17 -11.50
N VAL A 43 0.77 4.46 -11.67
CA VAL A 43 1.18 5.38 -10.62
C VAL A 43 -0.04 6.17 -10.16
N PHE A 44 -0.49 5.92 -8.92
CA PHE A 44 -1.55 6.69 -8.30
C PHE A 44 -0.93 7.93 -7.66
N ASN A 45 -1.39 9.12 -8.07
CA ASN A 45 -0.75 10.37 -7.72
C ASN A 45 -1.76 11.51 -7.54
N ARG A 46 -1.36 12.60 -6.90
CA ARG A 46 -2.22 13.75 -6.60
C ARG A 46 -2.21 14.84 -7.67
N GLY A 47 -1.75 14.50 -8.87
CA GLY A 47 -1.67 15.41 -10.00
C GLY A 47 -2.92 15.41 -10.87
N ASN A 48 -2.78 16.01 -12.06
CA ASN A 48 -3.89 16.16 -13.01
C ASN A 48 -4.28 14.88 -13.76
N HIS A 49 -3.46 13.86 -13.70
CA HIS A 49 -3.76 12.50 -14.13
C HIS A 49 -3.61 11.56 -12.93
N PRO A 50 -4.64 11.43 -12.09
CA PRO A 50 -4.58 10.65 -10.86
C PRO A 50 -4.02 9.25 -11.02
N ILE A 51 -4.34 8.58 -12.11
CA ILE A 51 -3.76 7.30 -12.49
C ILE A 51 -2.95 7.54 -13.75
N ALA A 52 -1.63 7.58 -13.63
CA ALA A 52 -0.70 7.69 -14.74
C ALA A 52 -0.14 6.31 -15.07
N ILE A 53 -0.27 5.87 -16.32
CA ILE A 53 0.09 4.52 -16.76
C ILE A 53 1.31 4.60 -17.68
N PHE A 54 2.31 3.79 -17.38
CA PHE A 54 3.56 3.68 -18.12
C PHE A 54 3.77 2.23 -18.56
N ASP A 55 4.47 2.03 -19.67
CA ASP A 55 5.00 0.71 -20.00
C ASP A 55 6.21 0.36 -19.11
N LYS A 56 6.70 -0.88 -19.21
CA LYS A 56 7.86 -1.35 -18.44
C LYS A 56 9.15 -0.55 -18.69
N ASP A 57 9.23 0.19 -19.78
CA ASP A 57 10.37 1.02 -20.16
C ASP A 57 10.19 2.49 -19.75
N GLY A 58 9.10 2.79 -19.02
CA GLY A 58 8.77 4.12 -18.51
C GLY A 58 8.17 5.08 -19.52
N ASN A 59 7.72 4.62 -20.69
CA ASN A 59 7.01 5.47 -21.62
C ASN A 59 5.57 5.66 -21.15
N PHE A 60 5.11 6.92 -21.09
CA PHE A 60 3.74 7.25 -20.73
C PHE A 60 2.76 6.71 -21.78
N LEU A 61 1.79 5.93 -21.34
CA LEU A 61 0.76 5.35 -22.21
C LEU A 61 -0.50 6.21 -22.19
N ARG A 62 -1.04 6.47 -21.00
CA ARG A 62 -2.25 7.27 -20.78
C ARG A 62 -2.41 7.70 -19.34
N GLY A 63 -3.30 8.65 -19.10
CA GLY A 63 -3.77 9.03 -17.76
C GLY A 63 -5.28 8.91 -17.66
N MET A 64 -5.81 8.69 -16.47
CA MET A 64 -7.23 8.56 -16.19
C MET A 64 -7.60 9.04 -14.79
N GLY A 65 -8.91 9.12 -14.48
CA GLY A 65 -9.42 9.44 -13.16
C GLY A 65 -9.48 10.94 -12.83
N HIS A 66 -9.42 11.83 -13.84
CA HIS A 66 -9.48 13.28 -13.61
C HIS A 66 -10.80 13.70 -12.95
N GLY A 67 -10.71 14.32 -11.77
CA GLY A 67 -11.87 14.80 -11.01
C GLY A 67 -12.66 13.73 -10.24
N ASP A 68 -12.22 12.48 -10.27
CA ASP A 68 -12.95 11.37 -9.62
C ASP A 68 -12.70 11.28 -8.12
N PHE A 69 -11.53 11.72 -7.68
CA PHE A 69 -11.00 11.51 -6.34
C PHE A 69 -10.87 12.82 -5.56
N VAL A 70 -10.89 12.73 -4.23
CA VAL A 70 -10.63 13.83 -3.29
C VAL A 70 -9.16 13.82 -2.89
N ARG A 71 -8.67 12.68 -2.39
CA ARG A 71 -7.27 12.49 -2.00
C ARG A 71 -6.82 11.06 -2.23
N HIS A 72 -6.10 10.88 -3.30
CA HIS A 72 -5.58 9.59 -3.76
C HIS A 72 -4.63 8.98 -2.72
N HIS A 73 -4.75 7.66 -2.44
CA HIS A 73 -3.90 7.01 -1.45
C HIS A 73 -3.35 5.65 -1.93
N GLY A 74 -4.12 4.58 -1.91
CA GLY A 74 -3.69 3.24 -2.28
C GLY A 74 -4.18 2.79 -3.65
N ILE A 75 -3.42 1.98 -4.37
CA ILE A 75 -3.82 1.27 -5.58
C ILE A 75 -3.34 -0.17 -5.54
N GLU A 76 -4.21 -1.12 -5.88
CA GLU A 76 -3.89 -2.51 -6.12
C GLU A 76 -4.53 -2.97 -7.43
N ILE A 77 -3.97 -4.02 -8.06
CA ILE A 77 -4.46 -4.59 -9.33
C ILE A 77 -4.65 -6.09 -9.14
N ASP A 78 -5.86 -6.60 -9.48
CA ASP A 78 -6.16 -8.03 -9.40
C ASP A 78 -5.65 -8.80 -10.63
N SER A 79 -5.79 -10.13 -10.58
CA SER A 79 -5.36 -11.03 -11.67
C SER A 79 -6.10 -10.86 -12.99
N ASP A 80 -7.22 -10.12 -12.99
CA ASP A 80 -8.02 -9.80 -14.18
C ASP A 80 -7.72 -8.37 -14.67
N ASP A 81 -6.64 -7.74 -14.16
CA ASP A 81 -6.24 -6.37 -14.42
C ASP A 81 -7.28 -5.31 -13.99
N ASN A 82 -8.16 -5.61 -13.01
CA ASN A 82 -9.02 -4.60 -12.43
C ASN A 82 -8.27 -3.80 -11.37
N LEU A 83 -8.54 -2.50 -11.32
CA LEU A 83 -7.95 -1.55 -10.41
C LEU A 83 -8.79 -1.42 -9.14
N TYR A 84 -8.15 -1.44 -7.98
CA TYR A 84 -8.75 -1.09 -6.70
C TYR A 84 -8.09 0.19 -6.20
N LEU A 85 -8.86 1.23 -6.03
CA LEU A 85 -8.41 2.61 -5.82
C LEU A 85 -8.96 3.14 -4.51
N VAL A 86 -8.07 3.48 -3.60
CA VAL A 86 -8.41 3.98 -2.26
C VAL A 86 -8.33 5.50 -2.23
N ASP A 87 -9.41 6.15 -1.83
CA ASP A 87 -9.47 7.59 -1.60
C ASP A 87 -9.68 7.85 -0.10
N ASP A 88 -8.65 8.40 0.56
CA ASP A 88 -8.72 8.55 2.01
C ASP A 88 -9.67 9.67 2.43
N ASP A 89 -9.57 10.87 1.90
CA ASP A 89 -10.49 11.98 2.22
C ASP A 89 -11.86 11.85 1.52
N GLY A 90 -11.94 10.98 0.52
CA GLY A 90 -13.20 10.58 -0.11
C GLY A 90 -13.96 9.52 0.68
N HIS A 91 -13.29 8.81 1.60
CA HIS A 91 -13.84 7.76 2.46
C HIS A 91 -14.40 6.56 1.70
N PHE A 92 -13.77 6.18 0.58
CA PHE A 92 -14.22 5.05 -0.24
C PHE A 92 -13.07 4.27 -0.89
N VAL A 93 -13.40 3.07 -1.33
CA VAL A 93 -12.57 2.26 -2.23
C VAL A 93 -13.39 1.95 -3.48
N GLN A 94 -12.82 2.12 -4.67
CA GLN A 94 -13.46 1.76 -5.92
C GLN A 94 -12.75 0.63 -6.64
N LYS A 95 -13.52 -0.35 -7.11
CA LYS A 95 -13.07 -1.29 -8.13
C LYS A 95 -13.44 -0.75 -9.51
N ARG A 96 -12.46 -0.72 -10.42
CA ARG A 96 -12.65 -0.33 -11.82
C ARG A 96 -12.04 -1.35 -12.75
N ASN A 97 -12.62 -1.49 -13.95
CA ASN A 97 -11.94 -2.23 -15.01
C ASN A 97 -10.76 -1.39 -15.58
N ASN A 98 -9.97 -2.00 -16.45
CA ASN A 98 -8.82 -1.34 -17.07
C ASN A 98 -9.19 -0.13 -17.94
N ASP A 99 -10.43 -0.05 -18.44
CA ASP A 99 -10.93 1.12 -19.19
C ASP A 99 -11.39 2.26 -18.29
N GLY A 100 -11.42 2.04 -16.95
CA GLY A 100 -11.77 3.02 -15.94
C GLY A 100 -13.24 3.03 -15.54
N GLU A 101 -14.05 2.10 -16.05
CA GLU A 101 -15.45 1.96 -15.64
C GLU A 101 -15.55 1.43 -14.21
N ILE A 102 -16.39 2.06 -13.39
CA ILE A 102 -16.61 1.66 -12.00
C ILE A 102 -17.44 0.38 -11.98
N LEU A 103 -16.89 -0.67 -11.37
CA LEU A 103 -17.58 -1.95 -11.18
C LEU A 103 -18.36 -1.95 -9.87
N PHE A 104 -17.75 -1.47 -8.79
CA PHE A 104 -18.44 -1.18 -7.51
C PHE A 104 -17.66 -0.16 -6.68
N THR A 105 -18.30 0.32 -5.61
CA THR A 105 -17.70 1.21 -4.61
C THR A 105 -17.99 0.66 -3.21
N LEU A 106 -16.96 0.56 -2.36
CA LEU A 106 -17.07 0.29 -0.94
C LEU A 106 -17.03 1.62 -0.20
N GLY A 107 -17.89 1.78 0.83
CA GLY A 107 -18.07 3.05 1.51
C GLY A 107 -18.98 4.02 0.74
N GLU A 108 -19.13 5.21 1.26
CA GLU A 108 -19.96 6.27 0.66
C GLU A 108 -19.15 7.55 0.52
N LYS A 109 -18.97 8.01 -0.72
CA LYS A 109 -18.14 9.18 -1.02
C LYS A 109 -18.58 10.41 -0.23
N GLY A 110 -17.65 10.96 0.57
CA GLY A 110 -17.87 12.16 1.39
C GLY A 110 -18.69 11.93 2.66
N ASN A 111 -18.98 10.67 3.02
CA ASN A 111 -19.75 10.33 4.21
C ASN A 111 -18.97 9.38 5.14
N PRO A 112 -18.01 9.88 5.94
CA PRO A 112 -17.24 9.05 6.87
C PRO A 112 -18.10 8.53 8.03
N CYS A 113 -17.75 7.37 8.57
CA CYS A 113 -18.24 7.01 9.90
C CYS A 113 -17.66 7.96 10.96
N GLU A 114 -18.19 7.92 12.18
CA GLU A 114 -17.63 8.70 13.28
C GLU A 114 -16.18 8.29 13.57
N TRP A 115 -15.39 9.24 14.05
CA TRP A 115 -13.98 9.05 14.39
C TRP A 115 -13.80 7.88 15.37
N GLN A 116 -12.95 6.91 15.01
CA GLN A 116 -12.63 5.70 15.81
C GLN A 116 -13.85 4.87 16.24
N SER A 117 -14.97 4.96 15.52
CA SER A 117 -16.20 4.24 15.85
C SER A 117 -16.18 2.76 15.46
N GLY A 118 -15.27 2.37 14.56
CA GLY A 118 -15.25 1.04 13.96
C GLY A 118 -16.31 0.81 12.88
N GLY A 119 -17.02 1.87 12.46
CA GLY A 119 -17.95 1.85 11.32
C GLY A 119 -17.23 1.76 9.97
N MET A 120 -17.98 1.83 8.89
CA MET A 120 -17.43 1.71 7.54
C MET A 120 -16.79 3.02 7.10
N PHE A 121 -15.51 3.00 6.96
CA PHE A 121 -14.52 3.97 6.50
C PHE A 121 -14.57 5.37 7.13
N ASN A 122 -13.44 5.67 7.79
CA ASN A 122 -13.03 7.03 8.07
C ASN A 122 -11.58 7.19 7.64
N ARG A 123 -11.38 7.59 6.37
CA ARG A 123 -10.10 7.77 5.73
C ARG A 123 -9.31 6.46 5.55
N PRO A 124 -9.81 5.52 4.70
CA PRO A 124 -9.11 4.28 4.36
C PRO A 124 -7.77 4.60 3.70
N THR A 125 -6.79 3.72 3.91
CA THR A 125 -5.42 3.97 3.48
C THR A 125 -4.97 3.05 2.35
N ASP A 126 -5.30 1.75 2.40
CA ASP A 126 -4.83 0.81 1.38
C ASP A 126 -5.72 -0.44 1.30
N ILE A 127 -5.45 -1.30 0.30
CA ILE A 127 -6.19 -2.53 0.06
C ILE A 127 -5.25 -3.66 -0.35
N ALA A 128 -5.51 -4.86 0.15
CA ALA A 128 -4.91 -6.11 -0.29
C ALA A 128 -5.97 -7.08 -0.81
N ILE A 129 -5.59 -7.93 -1.75
CA ILE A 129 -6.47 -8.91 -2.39
C ILE A 129 -5.93 -10.31 -2.11
N ASP A 130 -6.74 -11.19 -1.53
CA ASP A 130 -6.39 -12.59 -1.34
C ASP A 130 -6.22 -13.29 -2.70
N PRO A 131 -5.05 -13.84 -3.01
CA PRO A 131 -4.80 -14.44 -4.32
C PRO A 131 -5.58 -15.73 -4.56
N LEU A 132 -6.15 -16.36 -3.52
CA LEU A 132 -6.89 -17.62 -3.59
C LEU A 132 -8.41 -17.42 -3.60
N THR A 133 -8.92 -16.63 -2.64
CA THR A 133 -10.36 -16.39 -2.47
C THR A 133 -10.85 -15.15 -3.17
N ARG A 134 -9.93 -14.22 -3.49
CA ARG A 134 -10.18 -12.86 -3.99
C ARG A 134 -10.89 -11.95 -2.97
N ASP A 135 -10.94 -12.36 -1.71
CA ASP A 135 -11.41 -11.51 -0.63
C ASP A 135 -10.56 -10.25 -0.54
N LEU A 136 -11.17 -9.16 -0.14
CA LEU A 136 -10.56 -7.85 -0.06
C LEU A 136 -10.31 -7.49 1.41
N PHE A 137 -9.13 -6.94 1.70
CA PHE A 137 -8.76 -6.43 3.02
C PHE A 137 -8.42 -4.96 2.89
N VAL A 138 -9.17 -4.09 3.56
CA VAL A 138 -8.97 -2.64 3.51
C VAL A 138 -8.48 -2.15 4.86
N SER A 139 -7.34 -1.48 4.88
CA SER A 139 -6.88 -0.73 6.05
C SER A 139 -7.58 0.62 6.12
N ASP A 140 -8.28 0.88 7.23
CA ASP A 140 -8.97 2.14 7.50
C ASP A 140 -8.25 2.87 8.62
N GLY A 141 -7.14 3.55 8.25
CA GLY A 141 -6.09 3.90 9.18
C GLY A 141 -6.15 5.30 9.74
N TYR A 142 -6.45 6.33 8.94
CA TYR A 142 -6.32 7.71 9.41
C TYR A 142 -7.37 8.10 10.45
N GLY A 143 -8.57 7.57 10.36
CA GLY A 143 -9.66 7.95 11.25
C GLY A 143 -10.34 6.81 12.01
N ASN A 144 -9.93 5.54 11.81
CA ASN A 144 -10.70 4.42 12.35
C ASN A 144 -9.90 3.28 13.01
N SER A 145 -8.58 3.16 12.79
CA SER A 145 -7.72 2.11 13.36
C SER A 145 -8.26 0.69 13.15
N ARG A 146 -8.70 0.38 11.92
CA ARG A 146 -9.49 -0.80 11.61
C ARG A 146 -9.00 -1.49 10.33
N ILE A 147 -9.22 -2.79 10.24
CA ILE A 147 -9.15 -3.54 8.98
C ILE A 147 -10.55 -4.07 8.69
N HIS A 148 -11.03 -3.88 7.46
CA HIS A 148 -12.31 -4.41 6.98
C HIS A 148 -12.08 -5.49 5.95
N LYS A 149 -12.79 -6.61 6.07
CA LYS A 149 -12.77 -7.71 5.10
C LYS A 149 -14.08 -7.75 4.31
N PHE A 150 -13.96 -7.90 2.99
CA PHE A 150 -15.09 -8.05 2.07
C PHE A 150 -14.90 -9.30 1.20
N ASP A 151 -15.99 -9.83 0.67
CA ASP A 151 -15.94 -10.81 -0.39
C ASP A 151 -15.57 -10.18 -1.74
N PRO A 152 -15.33 -10.98 -2.81
CA PRO A 152 -14.96 -10.45 -4.14
C PRO A 152 -16.00 -9.53 -4.78
N ASP A 153 -17.27 -9.63 -4.35
CA ASP A 153 -18.41 -8.84 -4.83
C ASP A 153 -18.60 -7.54 -4.03
N GLY A 154 -17.77 -7.31 -2.98
CA GLY A 154 -17.80 -6.13 -2.13
C GLY A 154 -18.76 -6.22 -0.96
N ASN A 155 -19.30 -7.41 -0.62
CA ASN A 155 -20.11 -7.56 0.58
C ASN A 155 -19.20 -7.68 1.81
N HIS A 156 -19.52 -6.91 2.86
CA HIS A 156 -18.75 -6.92 4.10
C HIS A 156 -18.88 -8.27 4.83
N ILE A 157 -17.73 -8.85 5.21
CA ILE A 157 -17.66 -10.12 5.93
C ILE A 157 -17.44 -9.89 7.42
N ASN A 158 -16.33 -9.21 7.79
CA ASN A 158 -15.97 -8.88 9.16
C ASN A 158 -14.98 -7.72 9.22
N SER A 159 -14.72 -7.24 10.44
CA SER A 159 -13.70 -6.24 10.71
C SER A 159 -12.98 -6.56 12.02
N TRP A 160 -11.72 -6.12 12.13
CA TRP A 160 -10.94 -6.25 13.36
C TRP A 160 -10.05 -5.03 13.56
N GLY A 161 -9.50 -4.92 14.76
CA GLY A 161 -8.69 -3.79 15.16
C GLY A 161 -9.48 -2.75 15.94
N GLU A 162 -8.78 -1.98 16.74
CA GLU A 162 -9.24 -0.84 17.52
C GLU A 162 -8.04 0.05 17.86
N PRO A 163 -8.23 1.30 18.28
CA PRO A 163 -7.11 2.15 18.70
C PRO A 163 -6.34 1.58 19.87
N GLY A 164 -5.01 1.53 19.78
CA GLY A 164 -4.15 1.12 20.87
C GLY A 164 -2.79 0.57 20.44
N THR A 165 -2.09 -0.05 21.40
CA THR A 165 -0.70 -0.54 21.24
C THR A 165 -0.56 -2.04 21.45
N GLU A 166 -1.59 -2.71 21.97
CA GLU A 166 -1.56 -4.15 22.21
C GLU A 166 -1.68 -4.94 20.89
N PRO A 167 -1.36 -6.24 20.85
CA PRO A 167 -1.59 -7.09 19.69
C PRO A 167 -3.04 -7.01 19.18
N GLY A 168 -3.20 -6.75 17.87
CA GLY A 168 -4.51 -6.55 17.26
C GLY A 168 -5.09 -5.15 17.39
N GLN A 169 -4.47 -4.26 18.17
CA GLN A 169 -4.78 -2.84 18.22
C GLN A 169 -3.86 -2.06 17.28
N PHE A 170 -4.29 -0.89 16.82
CA PHE A 170 -3.56 -0.09 15.84
C PHE A 170 -3.40 1.37 16.25
N SER A 171 -2.29 1.94 15.84
CA SER A 171 -2.08 3.38 15.75
C SER A 171 -1.71 3.72 14.32
N LEU A 172 -2.73 3.94 13.49
CA LEU A 172 -2.63 4.21 12.06
C LEU A 172 -2.16 3.00 11.21
N PRO A 173 -3.03 1.99 10.98
CA PRO A 173 -2.77 0.96 9.96
C PRO A 173 -2.71 1.62 8.57
N HIS A 174 -1.48 1.79 8.04
CA HIS A 174 -1.22 2.66 6.89
C HIS A 174 -1.21 1.93 5.56
N ASN A 175 -0.67 0.72 5.53
CA ASN A 175 -0.56 -0.08 4.31
C ASN A 175 -0.79 -1.56 4.66
N ILE A 176 -1.29 -2.33 3.71
CA ILE A 176 -1.69 -3.71 3.91
C ILE A 176 -1.32 -4.56 2.70
N THR A 177 -0.85 -5.78 2.92
CA THR A 177 -0.56 -6.73 1.83
C THR A 177 -0.84 -8.17 2.27
N MET A 178 -1.03 -9.05 1.30
CA MET A 178 -0.98 -10.49 1.56
C MET A 178 0.47 -10.95 1.70
N VAL A 179 0.74 -11.88 2.62
CA VAL A 179 2.03 -12.53 2.78
C VAL A 179 1.83 -14.04 2.75
N GLY A 180 2.54 -14.70 1.84
CA GLY A 180 2.26 -16.07 1.50
C GLY A 180 0.86 -16.19 0.88
N LYS A 181 0.13 -17.24 1.26
CA LYS A 181 -1.20 -17.51 0.70
C LYS A 181 -2.34 -17.33 1.70
N ASP A 182 -2.03 -17.09 2.96
CA ASP A 182 -2.98 -17.22 4.06
C ASP A 182 -2.82 -16.17 5.17
N LYS A 183 -1.96 -15.18 4.97
CA LYS A 183 -1.68 -14.16 5.98
C LYS A 183 -1.85 -12.75 5.42
N VAL A 184 -2.22 -11.85 6.30
CA VAL A 184 -2.35 -10.42 6.04
C VAL A 184 -1.31 -9.68 6.89
N ALA A 185 -0.45 -8.89 6.26
CA ALA A 185 0.52 -8.02 6.93
C ALA A 185 0.04 -6.57 6.89
N VAL A 186 0.06 -5.89 8.02
CA VAL A 186 -0.40 -4.52 8.20
C VAL A 186 0.70 -3.65 8.77
N CYS A 187 1.05 -2.57 8.09
CA CYS A 187 1.92 -1.53 8.62
C CYS A 187 1.19 -0.72 9.71
N ASP A 188 1.44 -1.03 10.96
CA ASP A 188 0.95 -0.27 12.12
C ASP A 188 1.93 0.87 12.41
N ARG A 189 1.84 1.92 11.57
CA ARG A 189 2.88 2.91 11.34
C ARG A 189 3.33 3.64 12.59
N GLU A 190 2.40 4.16 13.40
CA GLU A 190 2.72 4.96 14.59
C GLU A 190 3.05 4.07 15.81
N ASN A 191 2.81 2.76 15.72
CA ASN A 191 3.31 1.78 16.71
C ASN A 191 4.66 1.17 16.31
N PHE A 192 5.27 1.62 15.20
CA PHE A 192 6.60 1.19 14.74
C PHE A 192 6.71 -0.31 14.54
N ARG A 193 5.68 -0.93 13.98
CA ARG A 193 5.62 -2.37 13.75
C ARG A 193 4.81 -2.73 12.51
N ILE A 194 5.02 -3.95 12.03
CA ILE A 194 4.13 -4.65 11.13
C ILE A 194 3.45 -5.72 11.96
N GLN A 195 2.13 -5.81 11.88
CA GLN A 195 1.38 -6.91 12.49
C GLN A 195 0.95 -7.91 11.43
N ILE A 196 1.06 -9.20 11.73
CA ILE A 196 0.68 -10.32 10.87
C ILE A 196 -0.58 -10.97 11.44
N PHE A 197 -1.58 -11.15 10.59
CA PHE A 197 -2.86 -11.77 10.92
C PHE A 197 -3.15 -12.96 10.00
N SER A 198 -4.00 -13.88 10.45
CA SER A 198 -4.68 -14.81 9.56
C SER A 198 -5.68 -14.06 8.68
N THR A 199 -6.14 -14.67 7.57
CA THR A 199 -7.23 -14.11 6.73
C THR A 199 -8.58 -14.02 7.44
N LYS A 200 -8.68 -14.53 8.69
CA LYS A 200 -9.84 -14.36 9.58
C LYS A 200 -9.70 -13.18 10.55
N GLY A 201 -8.55 -12.49 10.56
CA GLY A 201 -8.26 -11.39 11.46
C GLY A 201 -7.67 -11.79 12.81
N GLU A 202 -7.23 -13.05 12.96
CA GLU A 202 -6.57 -13.52 14.18
C GLU A 202 -5.10 -13.09 14.19
N PHE A 203 -4.66 -12.41 15.25
CA PHE A 203 -3.25 -12.00 15.41
C PHE A 203 -2.33 -13.22 15.46
N ILE A 204 -1.22 -13.17 14.72
CA ILE A 204 -0.23 -14.24 14.67
C ILE A 204 1.08 -13.76 15.29
N ASN A 205 1.61 -12.61 14.84
CA ASN A 205 2.95 -12.16 15.17
C ASN A 205 3.10 -10.67 14.82
N GLU A 206 4.19 -10.05 15.30
CA GLU A 206 4.58 -8.70 14.92
C GLU A 206 6.08 -8.60 14.63
N ILE A 207 6.45 -7.61 13.81
CA ILE A 207 7.82 -7.30 13.42
C ILE A 207 8.06 -5.83 13.73
N HIS A 208 8.98 -5.52 14.66
CA HIS A 208 9.33 -4.14 14.97
C HIS A 208 10.21 -3.54 13.86
N ILE A 209 9.75 -2.42 13.30
CA ILE A 209 10.43 -1.70 12.25
C ILE A 209 10.06 -0.22 12.32
N HIS A 210 10.99 0.67 11.96
CA HIS A 210 10.78 2.11 12.10
C HIS A 210 9.78 2.64 11.06
N HIS A 211 8.69 3.28 11.51
CA HIS A 211 7.68 3.97 10.68
C HIS A 211 7.38 3.27 9.34
N PRO A 212 6.87 2.04 9.34
CA PRO A 212 6.57 1.33 8.10
C PRO A 212 5.43 2.02 7.36
N MET A 213 5.75 2.58 6.19
CA MET A 213 4.81 3.34 5.36
C MET A 213 4.12 2.48 4.31
N SER A 214 4.87 1.54 3.74
CA SER A 214 4.40 0.66 2.67
C SER A 214 4.97 -0.73 2.86
N ILE A 215 4.24 -1.73 2.39
CA ILE A 215 4.65 -3.13 2.44
C ILE A 215 4.13 -3.86 1.21
N THR A 216 4.95 -4.72 0.64
CA THR A 216 4.53 -5.64 -0.41
C THR A 216 5.35 -6.92 -0.34
N GLU A 217 4.74 -8.06 -0.72
CA GLU A 217 5.47 -9.30 -0.96
C GLU A 217 6.04 -9.31 -2.38
N GLY A 218 7.18 -9.95 -2.56
CA GLY A 218 7.74 -10.19 -3.88
C GLY A 218 6.82 -11.06 -4.75
N LYS A 219 6.92 -10.89 -6.07
CA LYS A 219 6.15 -11.69 -7.05
C LYS A 219 7.02 -12.80 -7.64
N ASN A 220 6.40 -13.76 -8.31
CA ASN A 220 7.09 -14.81 -9.09
C ASN A 220 8.08 -15.67 -8.25
N ASP A 221 7.57 -16.30 -7.19
CA ASP A 221 8.35 -17.13 -6.24
C ASP A 221 9.38 -16.34 -5.40
N ASP A 222 9.26 -15.02 -5.31
CA ASP A 222 9.99 -14.20 -4.36
C ASP A 222 9.17 -14.06 -3.07
N ASP A 223 9.55 -14.79 -2.04
CA ASP A 223 8.88 -14.83 -0.73
C ASP A 223 9.37 -13.73 0.23
N ARG A 224 10.11 -12.76 -0.28
CA ARG A 224 10.60 -11.63 0.52
C ARG A 224 9.54 -10.57 0.67
N ILE A 225 9.65 -9.86 1.78
CA ILE A 225 8.79 -8.74 2.09
C ILE A 225 9.59 -7.45 1.95
N TYR A 226 9.06 -6.49 1.21
CA TYR A 226 9.67 -5.19 0.97
C TYR A 226 8.90 -4.13 1.76
N VAL A 227 9.58 -3.39 2.63
CA VAL A 227 8.98 -2.39 3.51
C VAL A 227 9.62 -1.03 3.26
N GLY A 228 8.80 -0.07 2.88
CA GLY A 228 9.20 1.34 2.80
C GLY A 228 9.09 2.00 4.18
N GLU A 229 10.18 2.58 4.68
CA GLU A 229 10.22 3.30 5.95
C GLU A 229 10.20 4.81 5.72
N MET A 230 9.45 5.53 6.52
CA MET A 230 9.33 6.99 6.44
C MET A 230 10.56 7.70 7.00
N LEU A 231 10.83 8.92 6.51
CA LEU A 231 11.79 9.83 7.14
C LEU A 231 11.45 10.03 8.63
N PRO A 232 12.45 10.05 9.51
CA PRO A 232 12.20 10.31 10.91
C PRO A 232 11.71 11.76 11.12
N PRO A 233 10.91 12.02 12.15
CA PRO A 233 10.52 13.37 12.49
C PRO A 233 11.75 14.25 12.84
N PRO A 234 11.65 15.57 12.77
CA PRO A 234 12.79 16.48 12.95
C PRO A 234 13.61 16.23 14.22
N VAL A 235 12.96 15.78 15.29
CA VAL A 235 13.63 15.47 16.57
C VAL A 235 14.55 14.24 16.53
N GLN A 236 14.42 13.43 15.49
CA GLN A 236 15.23 12.23 15.28
C GLN A 236 16.15 12.34 14.06
N GLN A 237 16.20 13.50 13.41
CA GLN A 237 17.13 13.72 12.29
C GLN A 237 18.58 13.52 12.72
N GLY A 238 19.36 12.84 11.87
CA GLY A 238 20.75 12.52 12.16
C GLY A 238 20.97 11.33 13.07
N VAL A 239 19.91 10.66 13.54
CA VAL A 239 20.05 9.38 14.26
C VAL A 239 20.46 8.31 13.25
N PRO A 240 21.57 7.59 13.48
CA PRO A 240 22.03 6.53 12.59
C PRO A 240 20.95 5.45 12.39
N ASN A 241 20.85 4.94 11.16
CA ASN A 241 19.89 3.90 10.76
C ASN A 241 18.41 4.30 10.76
N LEU A 242 18.07 5.55 10.99
CA LEU A 242 16.74 6.10 10.73
C LEU A 242 16.76 6.90 9.43
N GLY A 243 15.72 6.78 8.62
CA GLY A 243 15.62 7.54 7.36
C GLY A 243 14.74 6.84 6.34
N ALA A 244 14.50 7.52 5.23
CA ALA A 244 13.80 6.95 4.10
C ALA A 244 14.61 5.82 3.49
N LYS A 245 14.14 4.59 3.64
CA LYS A 245 14.79 3.39 3.13
C LYS A 245 13.77 2.30 2.81
N ILE A 246 14.22 1.33 2.05
CA ILE A 246 13.51 0.09 1.83
C ILE A 246 14.22 -1.01 2.61
N SER A 247 13.53 -1.62 3.56
CA SER A 247 13.98 -2.82 4.26
C SER A 247 13.43 -4.05 3.54
N ILE A 248 14.29 -5.00 3.24
CA ILE A 248 13.95 -6.29 2.64
C ILE A 248 14.05 -7.33 3.74
N LEU A 249 12.94 -8.04 3.97
CA LEU A 249 12.83 -9.06 4.99
C LEU A 249 12.69 -10.45 4.33
N ASP A 250 13.14 -11.47 5.04
CA ASP A 250 12.80 -12.86 4.71
C ASP A 250 11.35 -13.19 5.14
N SER A 251 10.87 -14.37 4.78
CA SER A 251 9.54 -14.87 5.13
C SER A 251 9.30 -15.05 6.64
N ASN A 252 10.38 -14.99 7.46
CA ASN A 252 10.31 -15.01 8.91
C ASN A 252 10.30 -13.60 9.54
N GLY A 253 10.41 -12.56 8.71
CA GLY A 253 10.44 -11.16 9.16
C GLY A 253 11.84 -10.65 9.55
N ASN A 254 12.91 -11.39 9.30
CA ASN A 254 14.27 -10.91 9.56
C ASN A 254 14.74 -9.98 8.44
N ILE A 255 15.31 -8.83 8.81
CA ILE A 255 15.88 -7.90 7.83
C ILE A 255 17.13 -8.52 7.21
N ILE A 256 17.09 -8.80 5.91
CA ILE A 256 18.22 -9.35 5.14
C ILE A 256 18.99 -8.28 4.39
N LYS A 257 18.34 -7.14 4.07
CA LYS A 257 18.97 -6.01 3.40
C LYS A 257 18.21 -4.71 3.63
N GLN A 258 18.92 -3.59 3.57
CA GLN A 258 18.34 -2.24 3.53
C GLN A 258 18.93 -1.46 2.36
N ILE A 259 18.07 -0.66 1.70
CA ILE A 259 18.42 0.17 0.54
C ILE A 259 17.93 1.58 0.83
N GLY A 260 18.77 2.58 0.62
CA GLY A 260 18.50 3.99 0.89
C GLY A 260 19.42 4.53 1.97
N ASN A 261 19.39 5.84 2.14
CA ASN A 261 20.28 6.55 3.05
C ASN A 261 19.52 7.11 4.26
N SER A 262 20.20 7.17 5.39
CA SER A 262 19.70 7.78 6.62
C SER A 262 19.67 9.31 6.60
N LEU A 263 20.20 9.95 5.54
CA LEU A 263 20.25 11.40 5.39
C LEU A 263 19.51 11.86 4.12
N PRO A 264 18.76 12.97 4.18
CA PRO A 264 18.15 13.54 2.98
C PRO A 264 19.24 13.99 2.00
N GLY A 265 19.20 13.47 0.76
CA GLY A 265 20.02 13.97 -0.36
C GLY A 265 21.36 13.26 -0.61
N GLU A 266 21.59 12.09 -0.01
CA GLU A 266 22.72 11.21 -0.39
C GLU A 266 22.27 9.97 -1.15
#